data_42ce07c33a522e0eca8ba2232ee0b3c0
#
_entry.id   42ce07c33a522e0eca8ba2232ee0b3c0
#
_cell.length_a   1.000
_cell.length_b   1.000
_cell.length_c   1.000
_cell.angle_alpha   90.00
_cell.angle_beta   90.00
_cell.angle_gamma   90.00
#
_symmetry.space_group_name_H-M   'P 1'
#
loop_
_entity.id
_entity.type
_entity.pdbx_description
1 polymer ?
#
loop_
_entity_poly.entity_id
_entity_poly.type
_entity_poly.pdbx_seq_one_letter_code
_entity_poly.pdbx_strand_id
1 'polypeptide(L)'
;MEPVYATGKMVSENNPQQRVMPTLRITSYARSKAFYVEGLGFQIDWEHRFKPNFPVFMQVSREGLAFFLSEHTGDCSVGGLVHLYVPDVDAWYAEFQRRGVSVQEPPNQSLQGLRDMTIVDPDGNKLRVCTRLDDWKR
;
A
#
# COMPACT_ATOMS: atom_id res chain seq x y z
N MET A 1 -0.92 24.85 -11.71
CA MET A 1 0.51 24.61 -11.99
C MET A 1 0.69 23.22 -12.51
N GLU A 2 1.38 23.09 -13.62
CA GLU A 2 1.66 21.77 -14.19
C GLU A 2 2.63 21.01 -13.31
N PRO A 3 2.42 19.69 -13.15
CA PRO A 3 3.36 18.88 -12.39
C PRO A 3 4.71 18.80 -13.11
N VAL A 4 5.78 18.95 -12.35
CA VAL A 4 7.13 18.86 -12.89
C VAL A 4 7.58 17.42 -13.05
N TYR A 5 7.12 16.56 -12.16
CA TYR A 5 7.52 15.15 -12.12
C TYR A 5 6.32 14.24 -12.03
N ALA A 6 5.60 14.12 -13.11
CA ALA A 6 4.58 13.10 -13.23
C ALA A 6 5.15 11.98 -14.09
N THR A 7 5.22 10.78 -13.56
CA THR A 7 5.67 9.61 -14.30
C THR A 7 4.52 8.62 -14.41
N GLY A 8 4.34 8.07 -15.59
CA GLY A 8 3.24 7.16 -15.83
C GLY A 8 1.90 7.86 -15.90
N LYS A 9 0.84 7.10 -15.83
CA LYS A 9 -0.52 7.62 -15.94
C LYS A 9 -1.05 7.97 -14.56
N MET A 10 -1.86 9.02 -14.50
CA MET A 10 -2.50 9.45 -13.24
C MET A 10 -3.61 8.50 -12.80
N VAL A 11 -3.96 7.52 -13.64
CA VAL A 11 -4.91 6.47 -13.30
C VAL A 11 -4.23 5.13 -13.54
N SER A 12 -4.27 4.26 -12.55
CA SER A 12 -3.64 2.95 -12.64
C SER A 12 -4.34 2.07 -13.67
N GLU A 13 -3.58 1.50 -14.59
CA GLU A 13 -4.10 0.52 -15.53
C GLU A 13 -4.37 -0.81 -14.86
N ASN A 14 -3.73 -1.06 -13.71
CA ASN A 14 -3.93 -2.30 -12.97
C ASN A 14 -5.21 -2.31 -12.18
N ASN A 15 -5.81 -1.13 -11.98
CA ASN A 15 -7.03 -1.03 -11.19
C ASN A 15 -7.92 0.11 -11.67
N PRO A 16 -8.30 0.10 -12.97
CA PRO A 16 -9.05 1.23 -13.56
C PRO A 16 -10.44 1.42 -12.97
N GLN A 17 -10.98 0.43 -12.28
CA GLN A 17 -12.34 0.47 -11.74
C GLN A 17 -12.39 0.80 -10.26
N GLN A 18 -11.27 0.99 -9.61
CA GLN A 18 -11.27 1.37 -8.21
C GLN A 18 -11.73 2.82 -8.08
N ARG A 19 -12.80 3.04 -7.33
CA ARG A 19 -13.45 4.34 -7.25
C ARG A 19 -13.16 5.08 -5.95
N VAL A 20 -12.67 4.39 -4.94
CA VAL A 20 -12.26 4.99 -3.68
C VAL A 20 -10.76 4.74 -3.53
N MET A 21 -10.00 5.80 -3.30
CA MET A 21 -8.56 5.74 -3.19
C MET A 21 -8.12 6.19 -1.80
N PRO A 22 -7.67 5.27 -0.96
CA PRO A 22 -7.10 5.68 0.32
C PRO A 22 -5.78 6.42 0.12
N THR A 23 -5.47 7.35 1.03
CA THR A 23 -4.20 8.05 1.03
C THR A 23 -3.53 7.85 2.38
N LEU A 24 -2.28 7.43 2.38
CA LEU A 24 -1.49 7.28 3.59
C LEU A 24 -0.39 8.31 3.63
N ARG A 25 -0.18 8.90 4.81
CA ARG A 25 0.87 9.89 5.02
C ARG A 25 2.22 9.19 5.15
N ILE A 26 3.20 9.62 4.36
CA ILE A 26 4.58 9.17 4.49
C ILE A 26 5.48 10.38 4.77
N THR A 27 6.63 10.16 5.40
CA THR A 27 7.57 11.21 5.73
C THR A 27 8.93 11.06 5.04
N SER A 28 9.17 9.94 4.37
CA SER A 28 10.41 9.71 3.64
C SER A 28 10.15 8.87 2.41
N TYR A 29 10.31 9.49 1.25
CA TYR A 29 10.17 8.79 -0.03
C TYR A 29 11.05 7.55 -0.08
N ALA A 30 12.34 7.69 0.30
CA ALA A 30 13.29 6.58 0.20
C ALA A 30 12.88 5.39 1.07
N ARG A 31 12.50 5.65 2.33
CA ARG A 31 12.09 4.57 3.22
C ARG A 31 10.79 3.94 2.78
N SER A 32 9.85 4.75 2.31
CA SER A 32 8.55 4.25 1.87
C SER A 32 8.68 3.44 0.59
N LYS A 33 9.51 3.89 -0.35
CA LYS A 33 9.77 3.14 -1.57
C LYS A 33 10.39 1.77 -1.24
N ALA A 34 11.39 1.74 -0.37
CA ALA A 34 12.00 0.47 0.04
C ALA A 34 10.97 -0.46 0.66
N PHE A 35 10.09 0.07 1.49
CA PHE A 35 9.07 -0.73 2.15
C PHE A 35 7.99 -1.23 1.18
N TYR A 36 7.37 -0.32 0.44
CA TYR A 36 6.22 -0.69 -0.42
C TYR A 36 6.64 -1.40 -1.69
N VAL A 37 7.73 -1.00 -2.31
CA VAL A 37 8.14 -1.58 -3.59
C VAL A 37 9.03 -2.80 -3.38
N GLU A 38 10.16 -2.62 -2.68
CA GLU A 38 11.11 -3.72 -2.49
C GLU A 38 10.58 -4.74 -1.49
N GLY A 39 9.93 -4.27 -0.43
CA GLY A 39 9.37 -5.13 0.59
C GLY A 39 8.06 -5.77 0.21
N LEU A 40 7.04 -4.97 -0.03
CA LEU A 40 5.68 -5.48 -0.23
C LEU A 40 5.37 -5.84 -1.69
N GLY A 41 6.26 -5.51 -2.63
CA GLY A 41 6.06 -5.89 -4.02
C GLY A 41 5.07 -5.02 -4.79
N PHE A 42 4.74 -3.85 -4.27
CA PHE A 42 3.92 -2.90 -5.02
C PHE A 42 4.76 -2.23 -6.09
N GLN A 43 4.12 -1.72 -7.11
CA GLN A 43 4.78 -0.90 -8.11
C GLN A 43 4.34 0.55 -7.95
N ILE A 44 5.23 1.48 -8.28
CA ILE A 44 4.87 2.89 -8.35
C ILE A 44 4.29 3.12 -9.74
N ASP A 45 3.02 3.51 -9.80
CA ASP A 45 2.36 3.75 -11.08
C ASP A 45 2.76 5.12 -11.63
N TRP A 46 2.87 6.12 -10.75
CA TRP A 46 3.32 7.46 -11.10
C TRP A 46 3.71 8.21 -9.85
N GLU A 47 4.51 9.27 -10.04
CA GLU A 47 4.96 10.18 -8.99
C GLU A 47 4.69 11.61 -9.46
N HIS A 48 4.29 12.46 -8.53
CA HIS A 48 4.03 13.86 -8.81
C HIS A 48 4.71 14.74 -7.78
N ARG A 49 5.48 15.72 -8.26
CA ARG A 49 6.08 16.77 -7.43
C ARG A 49 5.86 18.09 -8.15
N PHE A 50 5.50 19.13 -7.40
CA PHE A 50 5.31 20.44 -8.03
C PHE A 50 6.63 21.06 -8.47
N LYS A 51 7.71 20.78 -7.73
CA LYS A 51 9.07 21.20 -8.07
C LYS A 51 10.05 20.13 -7.61
N PRO A 52 11.29 20.10 -8.15
CA PRO A 52 12.31 19.19 -7.64
C PRO A 52 12.47 19.33 -6.13
N ASN A 53 12.60 18.22 -5.43
CA ASN A 53 12.76 18.16 -3.98
C ASN A 53 11.55 18.60 -3.18
N PHE A 54 10.42 18.85 -3.83
CA PHE A 54 9.17 19.08 -3.14
C PHE A 54 8.57 17.74 -2.70
N PRO A 55 7.62 17.76 -1.77
CA PRO A 55 6.94 16.55 -1.33
C PRO A 55 6.35 15.77 -2.48
N VAL A 56 6.45 14.45 -2.40
CA VAL A 56 5.90 13.57 -3.43
C VAL A 56 4.46 13.21 -3.11
N PHE A 57 3.67 13.06 -4.15
CA PHE A 57 2.36 12.43 -4.12
C PHE A 57 2.41 11.33 -5.17
N MET A 58 2.22 10.08 -4.76
CA MET A 58 2.38 8.98 -5.70
C MET A 58 1.32 7.91 -5.52
N GLN A 59 1.14 7.10 -6.56
CA GLN A 59 0.24 5.96 -6.50
C GLN A 59 1.06 4.67 -6.56
N VAL A 60 0.71 3.75 -5.67
CA VAL A 60 1.27 2.41 -5.68
C VAL A 60 0.15 1.41 -5.91
N SER A 61 0.46 0.31 -6.58
CA SER A 61 -0.54 -0.74 -6.84
C SER A 61 0.09 -2.12 -6.90
N ARG A 62 -0.72 -3.11 -6.64
CA ARG A 62 -0.36 -4.51 -6.78
C ARG A 62 -1.64 -5.33 -6.91
N GLU A 63 -1.72 -6.17 -7.97
CA GLU A 63 -2.80 -7.13 -8.17
C GLU A 63 -4.20 -6.51 -8.01
N GLY A 64 -4.39 -5.35 -8.63
CA GLY A 64 -5.69 -4.67 -8.60
C GLY A 64 -5.94 -3.82 -7.37
N LEU A 65 -5.02 -3.78 -6.43
CA LEU A 65 -5.12 -2.93 -5.24
C LEU A 65 -4.28 -1.69 -5.44
N ALA A 66 -4.84 -0.52 -5.19
CA ALA A 66 -4.12 0.74 -5.37
C ALA A 66 -4.43 1.72 -4.24
N PHE A 67 -3.46 2.52 -3.86
CA PHE A 67 -3.65 3.62 -2.93
C PHE A 67 -2.56 4.66 -3.12
N PHE A 68 -2.79 5.83 -2.55
CA PHE A 68 -1.84 6.94 -2.64
C PHE A 68 -0.94 6.99 -1.42
N LEU A 69 0.30 7.44 -1.65
CA LEU A 69 1.25 7.78 -0.58
C LEU A 69 1.61 9.26 -0.75
N SER A 70 1.50 10.03 0.32
CA SER A 70 1.71 11.48 0.24
C SER A 70 2.68 11.96 1.30
N GLU A 71 3.70 12.72 0.85
CA GLU A 71 4.59 13.44 1.77
C GLU A 71 4.02 14.80 2.17
N HIS A 72 2.89 15.23 1.60
CA HIS A 72 2.31 16.53 1.91
C HIS A 72 1.68 16.57 3.28
N THR A 73 2.13 17.48 4.13
CA THR A 73 1.66 17.57 5.51
C THR A 73 0.19 17.91 5.62
N GLY A 74 -0.38 18.54 4.61
CA GLY A 74 -1.78 18.95 4.63
C GLY A 74 -2.76 17.87 4.20
N ASP A 75 -2.28 16.75 3.65
CA ASP A 75 -3.19 15.74 3.11
C ASP A 75 -3.79 14.83 4.19
N CYS A 76 -2.95 14.32 5.06
CA CYS A 76 -3.41 13.42 6.13
C CYS A 76 -2.28 13.22 7.13
N SER A 77 -2.60 12.59 8.25
CA SER A 77 -1.65 12.32 9.33
C SER A 77 -1.07 10.92 9.22
N VAL A 78 0.10 10.71 9.81
CA VAL A 78 0.70 9.38 9.94
C VAL A 78 -0.18 8.49 10.81
N GLY A 79 0.00 7.18 10.71
CA GLY A 79 -0.74 6.23 11.54
C GLY A 79 -2.10 5.85 10.98
N GLY A 80 -2.28 5.98 9.68
CA GLY A 80 -3.52 5.52 9.03
C GLY A 80 -3.64 4.01 9.03
N LEU A 81 -4.79 3.52 8.57
CA LEU A 81 -5.08 2.10 8.47
C LEU A 81 -5.82 1.84 7.17
N VAL A 82 -5.39 0.84 6.43
CA VAL A 82 -6.09 0.40 5.23
C VAL A 82 -6.20 -1.12 5.25
N HIS A 83 -7.35 -1.61 4.78
CA HIS A 83 -7.59 -3.05 4.63
C HIS A 83 -7.47 -3.41 3.16
N LEU A 84 -6.68 -4.43 2.89
CA LEU A 84 -6.46 -4.94 1.53
C LEU A 84 -7.02 -6.36 1.47
N TYR A 85 -8.00 -6.58 0.60
CA TYR A 85 -8.60 -7.90 0.45
C TYR A 85 -7.90 -8.65 -0.67
N VAL A 86 -7.34 -9.80 -0.34
CA VAL A 86 -6.61 -10.66 -1.29
C VAL A 86 -7.20 -12.07 -1.25
N PRO A 87 -7.03 -12.86 -2.32
CA PRO A 87 -7.55 -14.22 -2.34
C PRO A 87 -6.91 -15.15 -1.32
N ASP A 88 -5.61 -14.96 -1.02
CA ASP A 88 -4.87 -15.88 -0.14
C ASP A 88 -3.83 -15.12 0.67
N VAL A 89 -4.21 -14.73 1.89
CA VAL A 89 -3.31 -13.97 2.77
C VAL A 89 -2.08 -14.78 3.17
N ASP A 90 -2.20 -16.11 3.26
CA ASP A 90 -1.05 -16.93 3.64
C ASP A 90 0.02 -16.95 2.56
N ALA A 91 -0.39 -16.89 1.28
CA ALA A 91 0.56 -16.79 0.18
C ALA A 91 1.30 -15.45 0.22
N TRP A 92 0.58 -14.36 0.51
CA TRP A 92 1.20 -13.04 0.68
C TRP A 92 2.17 -13.04 1.85
N TYR A 93 1.78 -13.65 2.96
CA TYR A 93 2.64 -13.75 4.12
C TYR A 93 3.93 -14.50 3.80
N ALA A 94 3.83 -15.64 3.12
CA ALA A 94 5.00 -16.41 2.73
C ALA A 94 5.95 -15.59 1.85
N GLU A 95 5.40 -14.83 0.91
CA GLU A 95 6.21 -13.96 0.07
C GLU A 95 6.90 -12.87 0.89
N PHE A 96 6.17 -12.23 1.82
CA PHE A 96 6.75 -11.20 2.66
C PHE A 96 7.88 -11.74 3.52
N GLN A 97 7.74 -12.97 4.02
CA GLN A 97 8.80 -13.62 4.77
C GLN A 97 10.06 -13.81 3.90
N ARG A 98 9.87 -14.23 2.65
CA ARG A 98 11.00 -14.38 1.72
C ARG A 98 11.67 -13.05 1.39
N ARG A 99 10.90 -11.96 1.38
CA ARG A 99 11.41 -10.61 1.10
C ARG A 99 12.00 -9.93 2.34
N GLY A 100 11.93 -10.58 3.49
CA GLY A 100 12.47 -10.01 4.73
C GLY A 100 11.61 -8.94 5.35
N VAL A 101 10.33 -8.90 5.02
CA VAL A 101 9.41 -7.93 5.61
C VAL A 101 9.03 -8.38 7.01
N SER A 102 9.12 -7.45 7.98
CA SER A 102 8.69 -7.72 9.34
C SER A 102 7.17 -7.57 9.42
N VAL A 103 6.48 -8.64 9.79
CA VAL A 103 5.03 -8.65 9.93
C VAL A 103 4.70 -8.57 11.42
N GLN A 104 3.94 -7.54 11.81
CA GLN A 104 3.63 -7.31 13.22
C GLN A 104 2.76 -8.44 13.78
N GLU A 105 1.73 -8.83 13.04
CA GLU A 105 0.87 -9.94 13.44
C GLU A 105 0.72 -10.89 12.26
N PRO A 106 1.19 -12.13 12.38
CA PRO A 106 1.05 -13.10 11.29
C PRO A 106 -0.43 -13.47 11.07
N PRO A 107 -0.73 -14.11 9.94
CA PRO A 107 -2.13 -14.42 9.62
C PRO A 107 -2.81 -15.21 10.72
N ASN A 108 -4.01 -14.74 11.11
CA ASN A 108 -4.84 -15.40 12.09
C ASN A 108 -6.29 -15.02 11.83
N GLN A 109 -7.19 -15.77 12.44
CA GLN A 109 -8.62 -15.51 12.30
C GLN A 109 -9.07 -14.61 13.46
N SER A 110 -8.80 -13.29 13.32
CA SER A 110 -9.12 -12.32 14.37
C SER A 110 -10.60 -12.01 14.44
N LEU A 111 -11.30 -12.08 13.30
CA LEU A 111 -12.75 -11.88 13.20
C LEU A 111 -13.37 -13.07 12.50
N GLN A 112 -14.63 -13.36 12.85
CA GLN A 112 -15.33 -14.45 12.20
C GLN A 112 -15.46 -14.17 10.69
N GLY A 113 -15.08 -15.14 9.89
CA GLY A 113 -15.15 -15.02 8.45
C GLY A 113 -13.99 -14.30 7.80
N LEU A 114 -13.00 -13.89 8.58
CA LEU A 114 -11.82 -13.20 8.07
C LEU A 114 -10.55 -13.81 8.61
N ARG A 115 -9.55 -13.92 7.75
CA ARG A 115 -8.19 -14.24 8.14
C ARG A 115 -7.29 -13.10 7.69
N ASP A 116 -6.56 -12.50 8.61
CA ASP A 116 -5.77 -11.32 8.28
C ASP A 116 -4.41 -11.31 8.96
N MET A 117 -3.52 -10.49 8.42
CA MET A 117 -2.24 -10.16 9.04
C MET A 117 -2.10 -8.65 9.10
N THR A 118 -1.27 -8.16 10.01
CA THR A 118 -1.03 -6.72 10.17
C THR A 118 0.43 -6.41 9.89
N ILE A 119 0.66 -5.44 9.02
CA ILE A 119 1.98 -4.92 8.69
C ILE A 119 1.98 -3.44 9.03
N VAL A 120 3.10 -2.94 9.56
CA VAL A 120 3.26 -1.53 9.90
C VAL A 120 4.36 -0.94 9.05
N ASP A 121 4.07 0.15 8.35
CA ASP A 121 5.06 0.80 7.50
C ASP A 121 6.01 1.69 8.35
N PRO A 122 7.06 2.29 7.73
CA PRO A 122 8.01 3.11 8.50
C PRO A 122 7.39 4.31 9.22
N ASP A 123 6.21 4.75 8.83
CA ASP A 123 5.55 5.92 9.42
C ASP A 123 4.41 5.52 10.37
N GLY A 124 4.29 4.24 10.69
CA GLY A 124 3.26 3.76 11.60
C GLY A 124 1.91 3.52 10.95
N ASN A 125 1.81 3.61 9.63
CA ASN A 125 0.58 3.24 8.94
C ASN A 125 0.43 1.73 8.95
N LYS A 126 -0.80 1.28 9.19
CA LYS A 126 -1.10 -0.15 9.26
C LYS A 126 -1.76 -0.63 7.99
N LEU A 127 -1.30 -1.76 7.51
CA LEU A 127 -1.91 -2.46 6.40
C LEU A 127 -2.42 -3.80 6.93
N ARG A 128 -3.71 -4.02 6.83
CA ARG A 128 -4.29 -5.32 7.15
C ARG A 128 -4.62 -6.04 5.86
N VAL A 129 -3.86 -7.08 5.58
CA VAL A 129 -4.07 -7.90 4.39
C VAL A 129 -4.99 -9.03 4.81
N CYS A 130 -6.16 -9.10 4.17
CA CYS A 130 -7.28 -9.92 4.62
C CYS A 130 -7.73 -10.87 3.54
N THR A 131 -8.13 -12.06 3.94
CA THR A 131 -8.82 -13.00 3.07
C THR A 131 -10.16 -13.35 3.70
N ARG A 132 -11.23 -13.23 2.91
CA ARG A 132 -12.52 -13.76 3.35
C ARG A 132 -12.45 -15.27 3.30
N LEU A 133 -12.89 -15.93 4.36
CA LEU A 133 -12.78 -17.38 4.43
C LEU A 133 -13.60 -18.08 3.33
N ASP A 134 -14.67 -17.45 2.88
CA ASP A 134 -15.43 -17.96 1.73
C ASP A 134 -14.59 -18.00 0.48
N ASP A 135 -13.82 -16.94 0.23
CA ASP A 135 -12.93 -16.85 -0.93
C ASP A 135 -11.79 -17.85 -0.82
N TRP A 136 -11.28 -18.02 0.38
CA TRP A 136 -10.17 -18.92 0.63
C TRP A 136 -10.54 -20.38 0.42
N LYS A 137 -11.78 -20.71 0.65
CA LYS A 137 -12.26 -22.10 0.50
C LYS A 137 -12.55 -22.49 -0.94
N ARG A 138 -12.51 -21.56 -1.86
CA ARG A 138 -12.81 -21.81 -3.27
C ARG A 138 -11.69 -22.53 -4.01
#